data_eae641fa03638057cf6cd2707270b991
#
_entry.id   eae641fa03638057cf6cd2707270b991
#
_cell.length_a   1.000
_cell.length_b   1.000
_cell.length_c   1.000
_cell.angle_alpha   90.00
_cell.angle_beta   90.00
_cell.angle_gamma   90.00
#
_symmetry.space_group_name_H-M   'P 1'
#
loop_
_entity.id
_entity.type
_entity.pdbx_description
1 polymer ?
#
loop_
_entity_poly.entity_id
_entity_poly.type
_entity_poly.pdbx_seq_one_letter_code
_entity_poly.pdbx_strand_id
1 'polypeptide(L)'
;MNFFNKYNIFLIIFFLITGCKSNADISYHLPDNQVEKLEHPINIILLIGDGMGLTQVSAAMYNNNNKLALSKFPVIGFHTSHAANELITDSAAGGTAIACGIKTNNGNIGTDANGMPVQSILEELDSLGLSTGMIVTSSIVHATPAAFAAHQARREMYEEIALDYLNKDIDLLIGGGRQFFQEREMDERDLIKEFENKGYVIMDLLYTSMNKIKWPLNKNLIYFTADKQPLTVSGGRDYLSFAVRQGVQYLEQKSDKGFFLMVEGSQIDWMNHANDGRGVVMETLDFDRAIWEALQY
;
A
#
# COMPACT_ATOMS: atom_id res chain seq x y z
N MET A 1 -23.77 -40.96 -78.39
CA MET A 1 -24.22 -42.18 -77.70
C MET A 1 -23.47 -42.28 -76.44
N ASN A 2 -24.06 -42.24 -75.40
CA ASN A 2 -23.84 -42.48 -73.98
C ASN A 2 -24.21 -41.28 -73.10
N PHE A 3 -25.37 -41.44 -72.48
CA PHE A 3 -25.91 -40.66 -71.42
C PHE A 3 -25.19 -40.94 -70.12
N PHE A 4 -24.69 -39.94 -69.43
CA PHE A 4 -24.39 -40.03 -68.01
C PHE A 4 -25.20 -39.01 -67.23
N ASN A 5 -26.08 -39.62 -66.48
CA ASN A 5 -26.99 -38.92 -65.55
C ASN A 5 -26.19 -38.49 -64.30
N LYS A 6 -26.14 -37.19 -64.00
CA LYS A 6 -25.55 -36.69 -62.78
C LYS A 6 -26.64 -36.40 -61.75
N TYR A 7 -26.76 -37.27 -60.76
CA TYR A 7 -27.50 -36.95 -59.52
C TYR A 7 -26.61 -36.18 -58.59
N ASN A 8 -26.93 -34.90 -58.40
CA ASN A 8 -26.35 -34.08 -57.32
C ASN A 8 -27.09 -34.43 -56.02
N ILE A 9 -26.43 -35.12 -55.09
CA ILE A 9 -26.92 -35.30 -53.73
C ILE A 9 -26.45 -34.13 -52.92
N PHE A 10 -27.39 -33.24 -52.58
CA PHE A 10 -27.14 -32.19 -51.59
C PHE A 10 -27.27 -32.78 -50.16
N LEU A 11 -26.12 -32.97 -49.50
CA LEU A 11 -26.06 -33.36 -48.09
C LEU A 11 -26.25 -32.09 -47.23
N ILE A 12 -27.45 -31.90 -46.69
CA ILE A 12 -27.72 -30.85 -45.71
C ILE A 12 -27.28 -31.38 -44.33
N ILE A 13 -26.11 -30.92 -43.85
CA ILE A 13 -25.66 -31.17 -42.50
C ILE A 13 -26.37 -30.17 -41.57
N PHE A 14 -27.36 -30.64 -40.82
CA PHE A 14 -27.98 -29.91 -39.75
C PHE A 14 -27.04 -29.91 -38.50
N PHE A 15 -26.34 -28.81 -38.25
CA PHE A 15 -25.66 -28.64 -36.98
C PHE A 15 -26.69 -28.29 -35.92
N LEU A 16 -27.06 -29.28 -35.11
CA LEU A 16 -27.75 -29.05 -33.84
C LEU A 16 -26.75 -28.41 -32.86
N ILE A 17 -26.80 -27.09 -32.71
CA ILE A 17 -26.12 -26.38 -31.63
C ILE A 17 -26.96 -26.64 -30.38
N THR A 18 -26.64 -27.70 -29.64
CA THR A 18 -27.11 -27.85 -28.28
C THR A 18 -26.30 -26.87 -27.43
N GLY A 19 -26.90 -25.70 -27.14
CA GLY A 19 -26.37 -24.76 -26.19
C GLY A 19 -26.28 -25.43 -24.82
N CYS A 20 -25.08 -25.76 -24.38
CA CYS A 20 -24.81 -26.05 -22.99
C CYS A 20 -25.09 -24.77 -22.16
N LYS A 21 -26.27 -24.71 -21.55
CA LYS A 21 -26.48 -23.79 -20.42
C LYS A 21 -25.75 -24.40 -19.22
N SER A 22 -24.52 -24.01 -19.00
CA SER A 22 -23.87 -24.24 -17.72
C SER A 22 -24.33 -23.17 -16.74
N ASN A 23 -25.50 -23.39 -16.11
CA ASN A 23 -25.80 -22.77 -14.86
C ASN A 23 -25.06 -23.57 -13.77
N ALA A 24 -23.76 -23.42 -13.70
CA ALA A 24 -23.03 -23.76 -12.50
C ALA A 24 -23.06 -22.52 -11.60
N ASP A 25 -24.10 -22.40 -10.81
CA ASP A 25 -24.04 -21.58 -9.58
C ASP A 25 -22.97 -22.24 -8.68
N ILE A 26 -21.74 -21.80 -8.83
CA ILE A 26 -20.67 -22.15 -7.89
C ILE A 26 -20.93 -21.31 -6.65
N SER A 27 -21.73 -21.85 -5.73
CA SER A 27 -21.85 -21.27 -4.39
C SER A 27 -20.57 -21.62 -3.63
N TYR A 28 -19.69 -20.64 -3.49
CA TYR A 28 -18.56 -20.73 -2.56
C TYR A 28 -19.13 -20.61 -1.14
N HIS A 29 -19.31 -21.73 -0.46
CA HIS A 29 -19.45 -21.74 0.98
C HIS A 29 -18.06 -21.52 1.56
N LEU A 30 -17.78 -20.28 1.99
CA LEU A 30 -16.70 -20.07 2.93
C LEU A 30 -17.05 -20.90 4.19
N PRO A 31 -16.12 -21.71 4.72
CA PRO A 31 -16.36 -22.36 5.99
C PRO A 31 -16.72 -21.26 7.01
N ASP A 32 -17.76 -21.50 7.81
CA ASP A 32 -18.06 -20.69 8.99
C ASP A 32 -16.84 -20.80 9.92
N ASN A 33 -15.85 -19.96 9.69
CA ASN A 33 -14.77 -19.79 10.61
C ASN A 33 -15.41 -19.11 11.83
N GLN A 34 -15.70 -19.91 12.83
CA GLN A 34 -15.88 -19.37 14.18
C GLN A 34 -14.60 -18.60 14.47
N VAL A 35 -14.70 -17.28 14.47
CA VAL A 35 -13.62 -16.40 14.89
C VAL A 35 -13.42 -16.76 16.37
N GLU A 36 -12.43 -17.61 16.66
CA GLU A 36 -11.97 -17.79 18.02
C GLU A 36 -11.65 -16.40 18.54
N LYS A 37 -12.25 -16.04 19.66
CA LYS A 37 -11.98 -14.76 20.31
C LYS A 37 -10.50 -14.77 20.66
N LEU A 38 -9.71 -14.05 19.88
CA LEU A 38 -8.27 -13.93 20.11
C LEU A 38 -8.08 -13.30 21.50
N GLU A 39 -7.51 -14.04 22.41
CA GLU A 39 -7.22 -13.59 23.78
C GLU A 39 -5.93 -12.76 23.86
N HIS A 40 -5.25 -12.54 22.71
CA HIS A 40 -3.96 -11.89 22.60
C HIS A 40 -4.03 -10.62 21.75
N PRO A 41 -3.10 -9.68 21.94
CA PRO A 41 -2.97 -8.50 21.10
C PRO A 41 -2.93 -8.86 19.60
N ILE A 42 -3.59 -8.08 18.77
CA ILE A 42 -3.59 -8.28 17.31
C ILE A 42 -2.54 -7.37 16.71
N ASN A 43 -1.50 -7.96 16.13
CA ASN A 43 -0.47 -7.23 15.41
C ASN A 43 -0.63 -7.46 13.90
N ILE A 44 -0.84 -6.39 13.16
CA ILE A 44 -1.04 -6.43 11.71
C ILE A 44 0.06 -5.62 11.04
N ILE A 45 0.84 -6.26 10.18
CA ILE A 45 1.80 -5.59 9.31
C ILE A 45 1.36 -5.78 7.87
N LEU A 46 0.93 -4.69 7.23
CA LEU A 46 0.54 -4.65 5.83
C LEU A 46 1.71 -4.13 5.00
N LEU A 47 2.19 -4.95 4.07
CA LEU A 47 3.34 -4.66 3.23
C LEU A 47 2.87 -4.45 1.77
N ILE A 48 3.05 -3.26 1.22
CA ILE A 48 2.60 -2.86 -0.12
C ILE A 48 3.81 -2.56 -1.00
N GLY A 49 3.97 -3.31 -2.09
CA GLY A 49 4.90 -2.96 -3.17
C GLY A 49 4.11 -2.25 -4.27
N ASP A 50 4.26 -0.93 -4.39
CA ASP A 50 3.58 -0.16 -5.44
C ASP A 50 4.15 -0.50 -6.82
N GLY A 51 3.27 -0.76 -7.80
CA GLY A 51 3.68 -1.21 -9.12
C GLY A 51 4.39 -2.57 -9.16
N MET A 52 4.42 -3.32 -8.04
CA MET A 52 5.14 -4.59 -7.91
C MET A 52 4.29 -5.77 -8.39
N GLY A 53 4.43 -6.11 -9.66
CA GLY A 53 3.81 -7.30 -10.22
C GLY A 53 4.75 -8.52 -10.22
N LEU A 54 4.29 -9.62 -10.82
CA LEU A 54 5.04 -10.87 -10.91
C LEU A 54 6.40 -10.69 -11.62
N THR A 55 6.48 -9.81 -12.61
CA THR A 55 7.71 -9.56 -13.37
C THR A 55 8.77 -8.87 -12.53
N GLN A 56 8.39 -7.92 -11.68
CA GLN A 56 9.26 -7.22 -10.74
C GLN A 56 9.83 -8.19 -9.68
N VAL A 57 8.95 -9.00 -9.10
CA VAL A 57 9.34 -10.06 -8.16
C VAL A 57 10.30 -11.05 -8.81
N SER A 58 10.02 -11.50 -10.03
CA SER A 58 10.88 -12.45 -10.75
C SER A 58 12.25 -11.84 -11.07
N ALA A 59 12.28 -10.57 -11.50
CA ALA A 59 13.53 -9.87 -11.79
C ALA A 59 14.41 -9.73 -10.53
N ALA A 60 13.82 -9.36 -9.40
CA ALA A 60 14.52 -9.29 -8.11
C ALA A 60 15.02 -10.69 -7.67
N MET A 61 14.19 -11.71 -7.79
CA MET A 61 14.51 -13.08 -7.44
C MET A 61 15.73 -13.59 -8.23
N TYR A 62 15.74 -13.43 -9.56
CA TYR A 62 16.89 -13.83 -10.40
C TYR A 62 18.17 -13.09 -10.04
N ASN A 63 18.07 -11.81 -9.69
CA ASN A 63 19.23 -11.01 -9.29
C ASN A 63 19.73 -11.30 -7.86
N ASN A 64 18.93 -12.01 -7.04
CA ASN A 64 19.28 -12.38 -5.67
C ASN A 64 19.42 -13.90 -5.47
N ASN A 65 20.03 -14.60 -6.43
CA ASN A 65 20.27 -16.04 -6.39
C ASN A 65 19.02 -16.88 -6.07
N ASN A 66 17.87 -16.49 -6.61
CA ASN A 66 16.56 -17.09 -6.39
C ASN A 66 16.11 -17.11 -4.92
N LYS A 67 16.48 -16.10 -4.15
CA LYS A 67 16.13 -16.00 -2.73
C LYS A 67 15.48 -14.65 -2.44
N LEU A 68 14.23 -14.69 -1.98
CA LEU A 68 13.52 -13.53 -1.46
C LEU A 68 12.85 -13.88 -0.13
N ALA A 69 12.77 -12.89 0.78
CA ALA A 69 11.97 -12.99 2.00
C ALA A 69 10.49 -13.19 1.66
N LEU A 70 10.01 -12.54 0.61
CA LEU A 70 8.65 -12.68 0.06
C LEU A 70 8.26 -14.16 -0.16
N SER A 71 9.20 -15.03 -0.54
CA SER A 71 8.94 -16.47 -0.75
C SER A 71 8.67 -17.26 0.55
N LYS A 72 8.79 -16.63 1.71
CA LYS A 72 8.50 -17.24 3.02
C LYS A 72 7.02 -17.18 3.40
N PHE A 73 6.22 -16.36 2.72
CA PHE A 73 4.79 -16.34 2.98
C PHE A 73 4.16 -17.67 2.57
N PRO A 74 3.39 -18.32 3.44
CA PRO A 74 2.84 -19.65 3.19
C PRO A 74 1.62 -19.65 2.26
N VAL A 75 1.00 -18.47 2.06
CA VAL A 75 -0.23 -18.32 1.28
C VAL A 75 -0.02 -17.30 0.17
N ILE A 76 -0.47 -17.66 -1.04
CA ILE A 76 -0.46 -16.78 -2.22
C ILE A 76 -1.90 -16.65 -2.71
N GLY A 77 -2.30 -15.43 -3.06
CA GLY A 77 -3.60 -15.12 -3.63
C GLY A 77 -3.49 -14.19 -4.82
N PHE A 78 -4.61 -13.96 -5.48
CA PHE A 78 -4.75 -12.98 -6.55
C PHE A 78 -5.88 -12.02 -6.20
N HIS A 79 -5.77 -10.80 -6.66
CA HIS A 79 -6.83 -9.80 -6.55
C HIS A 79 -7.03 -9.07 -7.88
N THR A 80 -8.19 -8.43 -8.03
CA THR A 80 -8.44 -7.52 -9.16
C THR A 80 -8.05 -6.11 -8.78
N SER A 81 -7.24 -5.45 -9.60
CA SER A 81 -6.68 -4.13 -9.29
C SER A 81 -7.36 -2.97 -10.00
N HIS A 82 -8.37 -3.19 -10.87
CA HIS A 82 -9.02 -2.12 -11.61
C HIS A 82 -9.72 -1.11 -10.67
N ALA A 83 -9.70 0.18 -11.03
CA ALA A 83 -10.44 1.23 -10.36
C ALA A 83 -11.95 1.15 -10.69
N ALA A 84 -12.78 2.00 -10.07
CA ALA A 84 -14.21 2.03 -10.36
C ALA A 84 -14.50 2.59 -11.77
N ASN A 85 -13.71 3.55 -12.23
CA ASN A 85 -13.87 4.25 -13.52
C ASN A 85 -12.92 3.77 -14.61
N GLU A 86 -11.84 3.02 -14.29
CA GLU A 86 -10.78 2.67 -15.24
C GLU A 86 -10.28 1.23 -15.04
N LEU A 87 -9.88 0.57 -16.13
CA LEU A 87 -9.28 -0.76 -16.07
C LEU A 87 -7.89 -0.77 -15.42
N ILE A 88 -7.15 0.34 -15.58
CA ILE A 88 -5.83 0.53 -14.97
C ILE A 88 -6.02 1.45 -13.76
N THR A 89 -5.76 0.92 -12.57
CA THR A 89 -5.80 1.70 -11.34
C THR A 89 -4.60 2.62 -11.24
N ASP A 90 -4.75 3.74 -10.54
CA ASP A 90 -3.63 4.47 -9.97
C ASP A 90 -3.41 4.09 -8.49
N SER A 91 -2.35 4.60 -7.86
CA SER A 91 -2.03 4.33 -6.46
C SER A 91 -3.08 4.90 -5.50
N ALA A 92 -3.82 5.94 -5.89
CA ALA A 92 -4.88 6.53 -5.08
C ALA A 92 -6.09 5.60 -4.96
N ALA A 93 -6.64 5.16 -6.08
CA ALA A 93 -7.75 4.22 -6.10
C ALA A 93 -7.34 2.83 -5.59
N GLY A 94 -6.14 2.35 -5.93
CA GLY A 94 -5.60 1.09 -5.42
C GLY A 94 -5.37 1.12 -3.90
N GLY A 95 -4.73 2.18 -3.40
CA GLY A 95 -4.52 2.40 -1.97
C GLY A 95 -5.84 2.52 -1.20
N THR A 96 -6.81 3.28 -1.73
CA THR A 96 -8.15 3.40 -1.14
C THR A 96 -8.88 2.05 -1.11
N ALA A 97 -8.76 1.24 -2.15
CA ALA A 97 -9.38 -0.09 -2.16
C ALA A 97 -8.79 -1.02 -1.09
N ILE A 98 -7.48 -0.94 -0.84
CA ILE A 98 -6.81 -1.69 0.22
C ILE A 98 -7.17 -1.13 1.60
N ALA A 99 -7.16 0.19 1.77
CA ALA A 99 -7.38 0.85 3.05
C ALA A 99 -8.85 0.83 3.50
N CYS A 100 -9.79 1.02 2.57
CA CYS A 100 -11.22 1.20 2.87
C CYS A 100 -12.12 0.04 2.41
N GLY A 101 -11.55 -0.99 1.74
CA GLY A 101 -12.31 -2.16 1.27
C GLY A 101 -13.28 -1.88 0.13
N ILE A 102 -13.19 -0.73 -0.54
CA ILE A 102 -14.08 -0.33 -1.63
C ILE A 102 -13.29 0.10 -2.88
N LYS A 103 -13.90 -0.05 -4.05
CA LYS A 103 -13.34 0.56 -5.27
C LYS A 103 -13.78 2.01 -5.42
N THR A 104 -12.85 2.87 -5.80
CA THR A 104 -13.09 4.28 -6.09
C THR A 104 -12.52 4.68 -7.45
N ASN A 105 -12.73 5.93 -7.85
CA ASN A 105 -12.19 6.49 -9.09
C ASN A 105 -10.69 6.79 -8.94
N ASN A 106 -9.94 6.68 -10.03
CA ASN A 106 -8.54 7.12 -10.06
C ASN A 106 -8.41 8.55 -9.55
N GLY A 107 -7.40 8.80 -8.75
CA GLY A 107 -7.14 10.09 -8.10
C GLY A 107 -7.77 10.26 -6.72
N ASN A 108 -8.84 9.56 -6.40
CA ASN A 108 -9.55 9.70 -5.13
C ASN A 108 -8.76 9.10 -3.96
N ILE A 109 -8.75 9.81 -2.84
CA ILE A 109 -8.07 9.43 -1.59
C ILE A 109 -9.10 9.18 -0.50
N GLY A 110 -9.21 7.95 0.01
CA GLY A 110 -10.09 7.62 1.15
C GLY A 110 -11.57 7.97 0.96
N THR A 111 -12.03 8.07 -0.29
CA THR A 111 -13.42 8.39 -0.63
C THR A 111 -14.00 7.34 -1.58
N ASP A 112 -15.32 7.19 -1.57
CA ASP A 112 -16.02 6.35 -2.54
C ASP A 112 -16.03 6.99 -3.95
N ALA A 113 -16.61 6.30 -4.94
CA ALA A 113 -16.71 6.80 -6.31
C ALA A 113 -17.59 8.06 -6.44
N ASN A 114 -18.37 8.42 -5.42
CA ASN A 114 -19.17 9.64 -5.35
C ASN A 114 -18.46 10.77 -4.58
N GLY A 115 -17.23 10.53 -4.12
CA GLY A 115 -16.44 11.48 -3.35
C GLY A 115 -16.79 11.54 -1.86
N MET A 116 -17.56 10.60 -1.34
CA MET A 116 -17.90 10.56 0.09
C MET A 116 -16.77 9.89 0.88
N PRO A 117 -16.30 10.48 1.99
CA PRO A 117 -15.29 9.88 2.87
C PRO A 117 -15.69 8.47 3.33
N VAL A 118 -14.75 7.54 3.34
CA VAL A 118 -14.93 6.17 3.82
C VAL A 118 -13.85 5.85 4.83
N GLN A 119 -14.26 5.39 6.01
CA GLN A 119 -13.33 5.01 7.07
C GLN A 119 -12.33 3.96 6.60
N SER A 120 -11.06 4.17 6.87
CA SER A 120 -9.98 3.23 6.57
C SER A 120 -9.77 2.23 7.70
N ILE A 121 -9.10 1.11 7.40
CA ILE A 121 -8.69 0.13 8.43
C ILE A 121 -7.76 0.77 9.49
N LEU A 122 -6.90 1.73 9.13
CA LEU A 122 -6.05 2.43 10.09
C LEU A 122 -6.91 3.22 11.08
N GLU A 123 -7.87 4.00 10.59
CA GLU A 123 -8.78 4.79 11.42
C GLU A 123 -9.67 3.91 12.31
N GLU A 124 -10.12 2.76 11.80
CA GLU A 124 -10.90 1.81 12.57
C GLU A 124 -10.07 1.23 13.73
N LEU A 125 -8.86 0.76 13.44
CA LEU A 125 -7.98 0.15 14.44
C LEU A 125 -7.48 1.16 15.46
N ASP A 126 -7.20 2.41 15.06
CA ASP A 126 -6.92 3.51 15.98
C ASP A 126 -8.08 3.74 16.95
N SER A 127 -9.32 3.80 16.43
CA SER A 127 -10.53 3.95 17.26
C SER A 127 -10.74 2.82 18.26
N LEU A 128 -10.24 1.62 17.96
CA LEU A 128 -10.24 0.46 18.85
C LEU A 128 -9.09 0.50 19.88
N GLY A 129 -8.17 1.45 19.73
CA GLY A 129 -7.04 1.71 20.63
C GLY A 129 -5.81 0.84 20.36
N LEU A 130 -5.67 0.31 19.14
CA LEU A 130 -4.39 -0.20 18.67
C LEU A 130 -3.47 0.97 18.37
N SER A 131 -2.16 0.77 18.52
CA SER A 131 -1.21 1.76 17.99
C SER A 131 -1.09 1.63 16.48
N THR A 132 -0.91 2.77 15.79
CA THR A 132 -0.95 2.82 14.32
C THR A 132 0.29 3.47 13.73
N GLY A 133 0.73 3.00 12.58
CA GLY A 133 1.89 3.58 11.91
C GLY A 133 1.95 3.35 10.42
N MET A 134 2.70 4.23 9.75
CA MET A 134 3.01 4.13 8.32
C MET A 134 4.49 4.42 8.07
N ILE A 135 5.13 3.58 7.27
CA ILE A 135 6.54 3.70 6.85
C ILE A 135 6.59 3.58 5.34
N VAL A 136 7.03 4.60 4.64
CA VAL A 136 6.98 4.65 3.18
C VAL A 136 8.29 5.12 2.57
N THR A 137 8.56 4.74 1.33
CA THR A 137 9.71 5.22 0.56
C THR A 137 9.35 6.39 -0.37
N SER A 138 8.15 6.95 -0.21
CA SER A 138 7.68 8.20 -0.81
C SER A 138 7.52 9.29 0.25
N SER A 139 6.88 10.41 -0.13
CA SER A 139 6.29 11.35 0.82
C SER A 139 5.16 10.67 1.61
N ILE A 140 5.04 10.97 2.91
CA ILE A 140 3.94 10.46 3.75
C ILE A 140 2.56 10.96 3.29
N VAL A 141 2.49 12.04 2.50
CA VAL A 141 1.26 12.55 1.88
C VAL A 141 1.06 12.02 0.45
N HIS A 142 1.89 11.07 -0.01
CA HIS A 142 1.68 10.41 -1.31
C HIS A 142 0.41 9.54 -1.27
N ALA A 143 -0.12 9.19 -2.44
CA ALA A 143 -1.45 8.60 -2.58
C ALA A 143 -1.68 7.35 -1.73
N THR A 144 -0.71 6.42 -1.66
CA THR A 144 -0.87 5.17 -0.92
C THR A 144 -1.00 5.40 0.59
N PRO A 145 -0.06 6.07 1.29
CA PRO A 145 -0.23 6.36 2.71
C PRO A 145 -1.43 7.30 2.97
N ALA A 146 -1.68 8.27 2.08
CA ALA A 146 -2.82 9.17 2.22
C ALA A 146 -4.16 8.44 2.27
N ALA A 147 -4.34 7.36 1.49
CA ALA A 147 -5.57 6.58 1.47
C ALA A 147 -5.92 5.92 2.82
N PHE A 148 -4.94 5.78 3.73
CA PHE A 148 -5.16 5.23 5.07
C PHE A 148 -5.56 6.27 6.11
N ALA A 149 -5.35 7.57 5.86
CA ALA A 149 -5.50 8.60 6.89
C ALA A 149 -6.13 9.92 6.41
N ALA A 150 -6.43 10.06 5.12
CA ALA A 150 -6.98 11.28 4.53
C ALA A 150 -8.18 10.99 3.63
N HIS A 151 -9.00 12.03 3.38
CA HIS A 151 -10.20 11.95 2.55
C HIS A 151 -10.25 13.13 1.59
N GLN A 152 -9.58 13.01 0.44
CA GLN A 152 -9.46 14.08 -0.54
C GLN A 152 -9.94 13.67 -1.92
N ALA A 153 -10.48 14.63 -2.67
CA ALA A 153 -11.00 14.39 -4.02
C ALA A 153 -9.90 14.06 -5.04
N ARG A 154 -8.63 14.43 -4.76
CA ARG A 154 -7.51 14.21 -5.65
C ARG A 154 -6.20 13.98 -4.89
N ARG A 155 -5.39 13.09 -5.40
CA ARG A 155 -4.09 12.70 -4.84
C ARG A 155 -3.04 13.82 -4.82
N GLU A 156 -3.22 14.84 -5.66
CA GLU A 156 -2.31 15.99 -5.74
C GLU A 156 -2.56 17.03 -4.64
N MET A 157 -3.61 16.89 -3.86
CA MET A 157 -3.97 17.78 -2.75
C MET A 157 -3.08 17.49 -1.51
N TYR A 158 -1.76 17.59 -1.70
CA TYR A 158 -0.78 17.17 -0.68
C TYR A 158 -0.88 17.97 0.63
N GLU A 159 -1.20 19.25 0.55
CA GLU A 159 -1.29 20.10 1.73
C GLU A 159 -2.58 19.87 2.50
N GLU A 160 -3.69 19.59 1.80
CA GLU A 160 -4.95 19.19 2.42
C GLU A 160 -4.82 17.80 3.05
N ILE A 161 -4.11 16.86 2.40
CA ILE A 161 -3.78 15.55 2.96
C ILE A 161 -2.95 15.70 4.25
N ALA A 162 -1.94 16.59 4.25
CA ALA A 162 -1.16 16.88 5.44
C ALA A 162 -2.01 17.45 6.58
N LEU A 163 -3.02 18.26 6.23
CA LEU A 163 -3.98 18.81 7.19
C LEU A 163 -4.91 17.72 7.75
N ASP A 164 -5.35 16.78 6.94
CA ASP A 164 -6.17 15.63 7.40
C ASP A 164 -5.42 14.83 8.48
N TYR A 165 -4.11 14.61 8.31
CA TYR A 165 -3.29 13.89 9.28
C TYR A 165 -3.24 14.57 10.66
N LEU A 166 -3.31 15.89 10.70
CA LEU A 166 -3.35 16.62 11.96
C LEU A 166 -4.60 16.28 12.80
N ASN A 167 -5.67 15.82 12.15
CA ASN A 167 -6.91 15.43 12.81
C ASN A 167 -6.95 13.94 13.22
N LYS A 168 -5.86 13.22 13.03
CA LYS A 168 -5.70 11.81 13.41
C LYS A 168 -4.72 11.66 14.58
N ASP A 169 -4.74 10.50 15.22
CA ASP A 169 -3.80 10.17 16.30
C ASP A 169 -2.88 9.00 15.86
N ILE A 170 -2.13 9.22 14.79
CA ILE A 170 -1.23 8.22 14.24
C ILE A 170 0.07 8.23 15.05
N ASP A 171 0.43 7.08 15.62
CA ASP A 171 1.60 6.99 16.49
C ASP A 171 2.94 7.13 15.77
N LEU A 172 3.02 6.66 14.53
CA LEU A 172 4.28 6.63 13.76
C LEU A 172 4.08 7.00 12.30
N LEU A 173 4.80 8.01 11.85
CA LEU A 173 4.89 8.38 10.44
C LEU A 173 6.36 8.48 10.02
N ILE A 174 6.78 7.71 9.01
CA ILE A 174 8.14 7.75 8.45
C ILE A 174 8.06 7.85 6.93
N GLY A 175 8.63 8.91 6.37
CA GLY A 175 8.69 9.16 4.91
C GLY A 175 9.08 10.58 4.60
N GLY A 176 9.10 10.96 3.33
CA GLY A 176 9.35 12.33 2.88
C GLY A 176 8.16 13.26 3.05
N GLY A 177 8.23 14.46 2.48
CA GLY A 177 7.11 15.40 2.37
C GLY A 177 7.08 16.51 3.39
N ARG A 178 8.18 16.77 4.11
CA ARG A 178 8.25 17.80 5.16
C ARG A 178 7.74 19.15 4.70
N GLN A 179 8.02 19.56 3.46
CA GLN A 179 7.58 20.84 2.90
C GLN A 179 6.06 21.06 2.97
N PHE A 180 5.24 20.01 2.78
CA PHE A 180 3.77 20.10 2.79
C PHE A 180 3.20 20.38 4.18
N PHE A 181 4.04 20.27 5.21
CA PHE A 181 3.69 20.57 6.60
C PHE A 181 4.19 21.96 7.06
N GLN A 182 5.23 22.50 6.44
CA GLN A 182 5.88 23.74 6.89
C GLN A 182 5.94 24.83 5.82
N GLU A 183 6.19 24.50 4.56
CA GLU A 183 6.33 25.47 3.46
C GLU A 183 5.06 25.43 2.58
N ARG A 184 3.92 25.66 3.24
CA ARG A 184 2.60 25.53 2.63
C ARG A 184 2.27 26.74 1.76
N GLU A 185 1.68 26.47 0.58
CA GLU A 185 1.24 27.48 -0.37
C GLU A 185 -0.25 27.82 -0.23
N MET A 186 -1.07 26.88 0.30
CA MET A 186 -2.52 27.08 0.44
C MET A 186 -2.89 27.98 1.63
N ASP A 187 -2.05 28.05 2.66
CA ASP A 187 -2.25 28.82 3.86
C ASP A 187 -0.89 29.20 4.51
N GLU A 188 -0.92 29.98 5.60
CA GLU A 188 0.30 30.38 6.33
C GLU A 188 0.56 29.49 7.57
N ARG A 189 -0.03 28.29 7.65
CA ARG A 189 0.09 27.40 8.81
C ARG A 189 1.42 26.68 8.81
N ASP A 190 1.93 26.42 10.00
CA ASP A 190 3.08 25.55 10.27
C ASP A 190 2.56 24.29 10.99
N LEU A 191 2.20 23.26 10.21
CA LEU A 191 1.66 22.04 10.78
C LEU A 191 2.69 21.28 11.62
N ILE A 192 3.99 21.47 11.39
CA ILE A 192 5.05 20.90 12.25
C ILE A 192 4.88 21.39 13.68
N LYS A 193 4.75 22.72 13.87
CA LYS A 193 4.49 23.29 15.20
C LYS A 193 3.15 22.83 15.80
N GLU A 194 2.14 22.65 14.96
CA GLU A 194 0.84 22.17 15.43
C GLU A 194 0.91 20.73 15.92
N PHE A 195 1.65 19.85 15.23
CA PHE A 195 1.93 18.49 15.69
C PHE A 195 2.77 18.48 16.98
N GLU A 196 3.81 19.33 17.09
CA GLU A 196 4.58 19.49 18.33
C GLU A 196 3.68 19.91 19.51
N ASN A 197 2.76 20.86 19.29
CA ASN A 197 1.79 21.30 20.29
C ASN A 197 0.81 20.19 20.69
N LYS A 198 0.52 19.23 19.80
CA LYS A 198 -0.22 18.01 20.10
C LYS A 198 0.61 16.94 20.84
N GLY A 199 1.90 17.19 21.04
CA GLY A 199 2.79 16.29 21.77
C GLY A 199 3.59 15.33 20.90
N TYR A 200 3.53 15.46 19.57
CA TYR A 200 4.39 14.69 18.68
C TYR A 200 5.85 15.10 18.82
N VAL A 201 6.73 14.15 18.59
CA VAL A 201 8.15 14.42 18.35
C VAL A 201 8.37 14.43 16.84
N ILE A 202 8.94 15.53 16.35
CA ILE A 202 9.26 15.67 14.94
C ILE A 202 10.78 15.51 14.79
N MET A 203 11.17 14.60 13.91
CA MET A 203 12.57 14.33 13.57
C MET A 203 12.78 14.41 12.07
N ASP A 204 14.03 14.64 11.67
CA ASP A 204 14.40 14.86 10.27
C ASP A 204 15.77 14.23 9.98
N LEU A 205 15.85 13.51 8.87
CA LEU A 205 17.08 12.87 8.41
C LEU A 205 18.21 13.87 8.13
N LEU A 206 17.86 15.09 7.73
CA LEU A 206 18.86 16.16 7.49
C LEU A 206 19.64 16.51 8.76
N TYR A 207 19.04 16.32 9.93
CA TYR A 207 19.66 16.67 11.22
C TYR A 207 20.13 15.47 12.03
N THR A 208 19.43 14.34 11.89
CA THR A 208 19.72 13.18 12.74
C THR A 208 19.46 11.88 11.98
N SER A 209 20.50 11.08 11.76
CA SER A 209 20.35 9.75 11.18
C SER A 209 19.51 8.84 12.08
N MET A 210 18.59 8.09 11.49
CA MET A 210 17.59 7.27 12.18
C MET A 210 18.20 6.27 13.18
N ASN A 211 19.39 5.73 12.90
CA ASN A 211 20.07 4.81 13.79
C ASN A 211 20.71 5.46 15.04
N LYS A 212 20.68 6.79 15.13
CA LYS A 212 21.21 7.57 16.26
C LYS A 212 20.10 8.18 17.13
N ILE A 213 18.84 8.09 16.73
CA ILE A 213 17.75 8.63 17.51
C ILE A 213 17.38 7.72 18.67
N LYS A 214 16.91 8.33 19.77
CA LYS A 214 16.21 7.63 20.84
C LYS A 214 14.71 7.72 20.53
N TRP A 215 14.10 6.59 20.25
CA TRP A 215 12.67 6.50 19.95
C TRP A 215 11.82 6.93 21.13
N PRO A 216 10.88 7.88 20.95
CA PRO A 216 10.15 8.53 22.05
C PRO A 216 8.92 7.70 22.46
N LEU A 217 9.08 6.63 23.21
CA LEU A 217 8.01 5.65 23.54
C LEU A 217 6.72 6.27 24.10
N ASN A 218 6.82 7.41 24.80
CA ASN A 218 5.66 8.06 25.42
C ASN A 218 5.03 9.15 24.55
N LYS A 219 5.44 9.31 23.30
CA LYS A 219 4.96 10.34 22.38
C LYS A 219 4.81 9.75 20.98
N ASN A 220 3.98 10.36 20.16
CA ASN A 220 3.89 10.02 18.75
C ASN A 220 5.09 10.58 17.98
N LEU A 221 5.49 9.94 16.90
CA LEU A 221 6.70 10.27 16.15
C LEU A 221 6.39 10.49 14.67
N ILE A 222 6.81 11.65 14.15
CA ILE A 222 6.94 11.87 12.72
C ILE A 222 8.43 11.98 12.40
N TYR A 223 8.93 11.14 11.50
CA TYR A 223 10.31 11.18 11.04
C TYR A 223 10.34 11.48 9.54
N PHE A 224 10.68 12.71 9.19
CA PHE A 224 10.84 13.12 7.80
C PHE A 224 12.17 12.63 7.23
N THR A 225 12.11 11.92 6.11
CA THR A 225 13.29 11.41 5.42
C THR A 225 13.73 12.30 4.26
N ALA A 226 12.91 13.27 3.87
CA ALA A 226 13.18 14.26 2.83
C ALA A 226 12.17 15.42 2.87
N ASP A 227 12.51 16.57 2.29
CA ASP A 227 11.58 17.68 2.11
C ASP A 227 10.44 17.32 1.14
N LYS A 228 10.75 16.72 0.02
CA LYS A 228 9.75 16.21 -0.97
C LYS A 228 9.72 14.70 -0.94
N GLN A 229 10.48 14.09 -1.84
CA GLN A 229 10.55 12.66 -2.00
C GLN A 229 11.92 12.14 -1.52
N PRO A 230 11.96 11.00 -0.82
CA PRO A 230 13.22 10.37 -0.46
C PRO A 230 14.05 10.01 -1.70
N LEU A 231 15.36 9.88 -1.53
CA LEU A 231 16.24 9.37 -2.58
C LEU A 231 15.83 7.93 -2.96
N THR A 232 16.19 7.50 -4.16
CA THR A 232 16.15 6.09 -4.55
C THR A 232 17.21 5.29 -3.80
N VAL A 233 17.13 3.96 -3.82
CA VAL A 233 18.20 3.08 -3.31
C VAL A 233 19.52 3.38 -4.03
N SER A 234 19.48 3.58 -5.36
CA SER A 234 20.67 3.94 -6.15
C SER A 234 21.21 5.33 -5.78
N GLY A 235 20.37 6.22 -5.24
CA GLY A 235 20.73 7.52 -4.72
C GLY A 235 21.23 7.51 -3.27
N GLY A 236 21.25 6.35 -2.62
CA GLY A 236 21.80 6.18 -1.26
C GLY A 236 20.76 6.03 -0.15
N ARG A 237 19.46 5.82 -0.47
CA ARG A 237 18.45 5.48 0.56
C ARG A 237 18.71 4.09 1.13
N ASP A 238 18.70 3.97 2.45
CA ASP A 238 18.99 2.73 3.18
C ASP A 238 18.16 2.53 4.47
N TYR A 239 17.14 3.36 4.70
CA TYR A 239 16.45 3.38 6.00
C TYR A 239 15.34 2.33 6.15
N LEU A 240 14.74 1.81 5.05
CA LEU A 240 13.45 1.13 5.09
C LEU A 240 13.45 -0.10 6.02
N SER A 241 14.40 -1.01 5.87
CA SER A 241 14.48 -2.22 6.71
C SER A 241 14.72 -1.88 8.19
N PHE A 242 15.60 -0.91 8.46
CA PHE A 242 15.84 -0.44 9.82
C PHE A 242 14.57 0.21 10.41
N ALA A 243 13.87 1.04 9.63
CA ALA A 243 12.64 1.70 10.04
C ALA A 243 11.55 0.68 10.39
N VAL A 244 11.39 -0.38 9.60
CA VAL A 244 10.41 -1.44 9.87
C VAL A 244 10.74 -2.16 11.17
N ARG A 245 11.97 -2.62 11.36
CA ARG A 245 12.38 -3.28 12.60
C ARG A 245 12.14 -2.42 13.84
N GLN A 246 12.52 -1.15 13.80
CA GLN A 246 12.33 -0.25 14.93
C GLN A 246 10.87 0.18 15.10
N GLY A 247 10.15 0.40 13.98
CA GLY A 247 8.74 0.78 13.98
C GLY A 247 7.85 -0.27 14.62
N VAL A 248 8.09 -1.55 14.32
CA VAL A 248 7.38 -2.68 14.96
C VAL A 248 7.60 -2.67 16.46
N GLN A 249 8.87 -2.59 16.92
CA GLN A 249 9.19 -2.54 18.35
C GLN A 249 8.61 -1.31 19.06
N TYR A 250 8.55 -0.18 18.37
CA TYR A 250 7.98 1.06 18.88
C TYR A 250 6.46 0.94 19.06
N LEU A 251 5.74 0.47 18.04
CA LEU A 251 4.28 0.34 18.08
C LEU A 251 3.83 -0.73 19.09
N GLU A 252 4.52 -1.85 19.16
CA GLU A 252 4.24 -2.91 20.15
C GLU A 252 4.26 -2.38 21.60
N GLN A 253 5.15 -1.44 21.92
CA GLN A 253 5.27 -0.88 23.25
C GLN A 253 4.24 0.23 23.57
N LYS A 254 3.46 0.68 22.57
CA LYS A 254 2.50 1.77 22.74
C LYS A 254 1.10 1.31 23.11
N SER A 255 0.72 0.09 22.76
CA SER A 255 -0.62 -0.42 23.04
C SER A 255 -0.61 -1.90 23.44
N ASP A 256 -1.29 -2.22 24.56
CA ASP A 256 -1.51 -3.60 25.00
C ASP A 256 -2.53 -4.36 24.13
N LYS A 257 -3.23 -3.65 23.21
CA LYS A 257 -4.21 -4.23 22.29
C LYS A 257 -3.59 -4.73 20.99
N GLY A 258 -2.35 -4.35 20.72
CA GLY A 258 -1.63 -4.63 19.48
C GLY A 258 -1.47 -3.39 18.60
N PHE A 259 -1.04 -3.60 17.36
CA PHE A 259 -0.75 -2.50 16.45
C PHE A 259 -1.14 -2.81 15.00
N PHE A 260 -1.26 -1.74 14.21
CA PHE A 260 -1.32 -1.76 12.76
C PHE A 260 -0.15 -0.97 12.18
N LEU A 261 0.63 -1.59 11.31
CA LEU A 261 1.73 -0.95 10.59
C LEU A 261 1.56 -1.16 9.09
N MET A 262 1.40 -0.08 8.33
CA MET A 262 1.51 -0.10 6.87
C MET A 262 2.94 0.24 6.44
N VAL A 263 3.52 -0.59 5.59
CA VAL A 263 4.86 -0.39 5.01
C VAL A 263 4.77 -0.38 3.51
N GLU A 264 5.35 0.62 2.85
CA GLU A 264 5.30 0.73 1.40
C GLU A 264 6.68 0.84 0.75
N GLY A 265 6.91 -0.05 -0.23
CA GLY A 265 7.97 0.10 -1.22
C GLY A 265 7.49 0.93 -2.41
N SER A 266 7.32 2.23 -2.21
CA SER A 266 6.67 3.16 -3.16
C SER A 266 7.46 3.32 -4.46
N GLN A 267 8.79 3.29 -4.40
CA GLN A 267 9.65 3.64 -5.54
C GLN A 267 9.84 2.51 -6.55
N ILE A 268 9.33 1.31 -6.29
CA ILE A 268 9.29 0.24 -7.28
C ILE A 268 8.48 0.72 -8.50
N ASP A 269 7.32 1.35 -8.25
CA ASP A 269 6.46 1.91 -9.28
C ASP A 269 7.16 3.02 -10.08
N TRP A 270 7.85 3.93 -9.41
CA TRP A 270 8.55 5.03 -10.08
C TRP A 270 9.67 4.55 -11.00
N MET A 271 10.37 3.48 -10.61
CA MET A 271 11.38 2.87 -11.48
C MET A 271 10.73 2.16 -12.67
N ASN A 272 9.53 1.58 -12.50
CA ASN A 272 8.75 1.05 -13.62
C ASN A 272 8.34 2.17 -14.59
N HIS A 273 7.83 3.28 -14.11
CA HIS A 273 7.49 4.45 -14.93
C HIS A 273 8.69 5.03 -15.65
N ALA A 274 9.86 5.01 -15.02
CA ALA A 274 11.11 5.43 -15.63
C ALA A 274 11.69 4.41 -16.63
N ASN A 275 11.10 3.21 -16.72
CA ASN A 275 11.65 2.06 -17.46
C ASN A 275 13.09 1.71 -17.03
N ASP A 276 13.42 1.95 -15.76
CA ASP A 276 14.72 1.61 -15.17
C ASP A 276 14.67 0.21 -14.53
N GLY A 277 14.93 -0.82 -15.32
CA GLY A 277 14.92 -2.20 -14.84
C GLY A 277 15.93 -2.49 -13.72
N ARG A 278 17.06 -1.77 -13.66
CA ARG A 278 18.02 -1.88 -12.56
C ARG A 278 17.46 -1.25 -11.29
N GLY A 279 16.88 -0.07 -11.41
CA GLY A 279 16.19 0.61 -10.31
C GLY A 279 15.07 -0.26 -9.74
N VAL A 280 14.21 -0.85 -10.59
CA VAL A 280 13.17 -1.78 -10.19
C VAL A 280 13.71 -2.92 -9.32
N VAL A 281 14.80 -3.56 -9.76
CA VAL A 281 15.43 -4.65 -8.98
C VAL A 281 15.94 -4.15 -7.64
N MET A 282 16.62 -2.99 -7.61
CA MET A 282 17.18 -2.43 -6.38
C MET A 282 16.09 -2.06 -5.37
N GLU A 283 15.02 -1.41 -5.82
CA GLU A 283 13.88 -1.03 -4.97
C GLU A 283 13.12 -2.26 -4.46
N THR A 284 12.89 -3.26 -5.32
CA THR A 284 12.24 -4.51 -4.91
C THR A 284 13.07 -5.28 -3.88
N LEU A 285 14.40 -5.32 -4.03
CA LEU A 285 15.28 -5.96 -3.04
C LEU A 285 15.37 -5.17 -1.73
N ASP A 286 15.27 -3.84 -1.77
CA ASP A 286 15.15 -3.03 -0.55
C ASP A 286 13.86 -3.31 0.20
N PHE A 287 12.75 -3.40 -0.53
CA PHE A 287 11.47 -3.77 0.04
C PHE A 287 11.48 -5.21 0.58
N ASP A 288 12.13 -6.15 -0.11
CA ASP A 288 12.28 -7.53 0.36
C ASP A 288 13.09 -7.62 1.67
N ARG A 289 14.09 -6.76 1.88
CA ARG A 289 14.78 -6.63 3.19
C ARG A 289 13.83 -6.14 4.28
N ALA A 290 12.92 -5.21 3.96
CA ALA A 290 11.91 -4.74 4.91
C ALA A 290 10.89 -5.85 5.24
N ILE A 291 10.48 -6.65 4.24
CA ILE A 291 9.67 -7.85 4.45
C ILE A 291 10.37 -8.83 5.39
N TRP A 292 11.69 -9.01 5.23
CA TRP A 292 12.46 -9.87 6.12
C TRP A 292 12.42 -9.40 7.58
N GLU A 293 12.57 -8.10 7.82
CA GLU A 293 12.47 -7.54 9.18
C GLU A 293 11.08 -7.75 9.81
N ALA A 294 10.03 -7.59 9.00
CA ALA A 294 8.66 -7.88 9.45
C ALA A 294 8.44 -9.36 9.79
N LEU A 295 9.05 -10.28 9.05
CA LEU A 295 8.95 -11.73 9.30
C LEU A 295 9.78 -12.21 10.49
N GLN A 296 10.73 -11.42 10.98
CA GLN A 296 11.52 -11.76 12.19
C GLN A 296 10.78 -11.39 13.49
N TYR A 297 9.73 -10.58 13.39
CA TYR A 297 8.84 -10.26 14.49
C TYR A 297 7.81 -11.37 14.72
#